data_06db1b32ea4cefa6fadb183b706167fd
#
_entry.id   06db1b32ea4cefa6fadb183b706167fd
#
_cell.length_a   1.000
_cell.length_b   1.000
_cell.length_c   1.000
_cell.angle_alpha   90.00
_cell.angle_beta   90.00
_cell.angle_gamma   90.00
#
_symmetry.space_group_name_H-M   'P 1'
#
loop_
_entity.id
_entity.type
_entity.pdbx_description
1 polymer ?
#
loop_
_entity_poly.entity_id
_entity_poly.type
_entity_poly.pdbx_seq_one_letter_code
_entity_poly.pdbx_strand_id
1 'polypeptide(L)'
;AEAVCSMLRSYCESRHEPDRFLIHHGNLSASLRETAEELMRDEEQAQTTVTTSTLELGIDIGRLERAFQIDAPFTVSSFLQRMGRTGRRDLPPEMWFVMREEEPEPRTMMPETIPWKLLQGIALVQLYREEKWVEPPELDRLPYSLLYHQTMSTLASTGELTPAELAQRVLTLSYFHRISADDYRVLLRHLIKIDHIQVTEGGGLIVGLAGERIINNFKFYAVFQENEEFTVRSESAELGTIVNPPPPGERIAIAGHCWIVEEVDWKRHTVFATQVKGRVPAYFGDCPGDINTHVLERMRKALNEHATYPYLMGNARARLAQARHTAEISGAGTRPLINLGGDTWALFPWLGSYAFLALERMLKIKCAAELGLRGLDPSRPYFMQFKMKADEETFFEVLAAEAEKDFDPIELVYPGEVPYFDRYDEFVPEELVRKGFAEGVLDIEGMKQRVLSWRDHA
;
A
#
# COMPACT_ATOMS: atom_id res chain seq x y z
N ALA A 1 14.65 -5.89 -6.22
CA ALA A 1 15.69 -6.92 -5.96
C ALA A 1 16.69 -6.99 -7.11
N GLU A 2 16.24 -7.15 -8.36
CA GLU A 2 17.11 -7.32 -9.56
C GLU A 2 18.18 -6.24 -9.70
N ALA A 3 17.78 -4.96 -9.72
CA ALA A 3 18.73 -3.85 -9.86
C ALA A 3 19.79 -3.82 -8.75
N VAL A 4 19.39 -4.09 -7.51
CA VAL A 4 20.32 -4.13 -6.38
C VAL A 4 21.28 -5.30 -6.51
N CYS A 5 20.80 -6.49 -6.85
CA CYS A 5 21.63 -7.67 -7.04
C CYS A 5 22.64 -7.45 -8.18
N SER A 6 22.19 -6.92 -9.33
CA SER A 6 23.04 -6.58 -10.47
C SER A 6 24.13 -5.56 -10.09
N MET A 7 23.77 -4.51 -9.36
CA MET A 7 24.72 -3.50 -8.91
C MET A 7 25.79 -4.09 -7.97
N LEU A 8 25.40 -4.96 -7.04
CA LEU A 8 26.31 -5.61 -6.12
C LEU A 8 27.27 -6.58 -6.83
N ARG A 9 26.77 -7.34 -7.81
CA ARG A 9 27.60 -8.21 -8.67
C ARG A 9 28.61 -7.41 -9.47
N SER A 10 28.19 -6.33 -10.13
CA SER A 10 29.09 -5.44 -10.87
C SER A 10 30.14 -4.82 -9.94
N TYR A 11 29.80 -4.52 -8.72
CA TYR A 11 30.76 -4.04 -7.72
C TYR A 11 31.82 -5.09 -7.36
N CYS A 12 31.42 -6.36 -7.18
CA CYS A 12 32.37 -7.46 -6.99
C CYS A 12 33.30 -7.64 -8.20
N GLU A 13 32.73 -7.64 -9.40
CA GLU A 13 33.52 -7.73 -10.65
C GLU A 13 34.57 -6.62 -10.74
N SER A 14 34.20 -5.38 -10.41
CA SER A 14 35.13 -4.23 -10.45
C SER A 14 36.27 -4.34 -9.47
N ARG A 15 36.11 -5.15 -8.42
CA ARG A 15 37.12 -5.41 -7.37
C ARG A 15 37.82 -6.75 -7.51
N HIS A 16 37.49 -7.53 -8.54
CA HIS A 16 37.98 -8.90 -8.72
C HIS A 16 37.66 -9.82 -7.53
N GLU A 17 36.51 -9.56 -6.88
CA GLU A 17 35.98 -10.40 -5.79
C GLU A 17 35.00 -11.44 -6.35
N PRO A 18 34.87 -12.62 -5.73
CA PRO A 18 33.90 -13.62 -6.16
C PRO A 18 32.46 -13.13 -5.98
N ASP A 19 31.57 -13.50 -6.89
CA ASP A 19 30.15 -13.26 -6.74
C ASP A 19 29.59 -14.08 -5.58
N ARG A 20 28.97 -13.38 -4.62
CA ARG A 20 28.37 -13.95 -3.42
C ARG A 20 26.90 -13.56 -3.28
N PHE A 21 26.31 -13.01 -4.33
CA PHE A 21 24.96 -12.46 -4.29
C PHE A 21 23.97 -13.39 -4.98
N LEU A 22 23.01 -13.84 -4.21
CA LEU A 22 21.86 -14.59 -4.68
C LEU A 22 20.65 -13.65 -4.83
N ILE A 23 19.71 -14.05 -5.65
CA ILE A 23 18.44 -13.32 -5.81
C ILE A 23 17.27 -14.25 -5.52
N HIS A 24 16.23 -13.72 -4.84
CA HIS A 24 15.03 -14.46 -4.54
C HIS A 24 13.80 -13.53 -4.57
N HIS A 25 12.87 -13.79 -5.48
CA HIS A 25 11.58 -13.08 -5.56
C HIS A 25 10.55 -13.93 -6.32
N GLY A 26 9.26 -13.55 -6.22
CA GLY A 26 8.13 -14.33 -6.73
C GLY A 26 8.17 -14.62 -8.24
N ASN A 27 8.76 -13.72 -9.05
CA ASN A 27 8.81 -13.85 -10.50
C ASN A 27 9.96 -14.73 -11.02
N LEU A 28 10.81 -15.26 -10.13
CA LEU A 28 11.81 -16.25 -10.50
C LEU A 28 11.20 -17.64 -10.71
N SER A 29 11.81 -18.44 -11.59
CA SER A 29 11.44 -19.84 -11.74
C SER A 29 11.61 -20.61 -10.42
N ALA A 30 10.80 -21.64 -10.21
CA ALA A 30 10.86 -22.45 -8.98
C ALA A 30 12.28 -23.02 -8.74
N SER A 31 12.93 -23.53 -9.80
CA SER A 31 14.28 -24.08 -9.70
C SER A 31 15.33 -23.08 -9.23
N LEU A 32 15.27 -21.84 -9.69
CA LEU A 32 16.19 -20.77 -9.24
C LEU A 32 15.94 -20.39 -7.78
N ARG A 33 14.68 -20.35 -7.35
CA ARG A 33 14.33 -20.09 -5.95
C ARG A 33 14.81 -21.20 -5.03
N GLU A 34 14.55 -22.46 -5.39
CA GLU A 34 14.98 -23.63 -4.62
C GLU A 34 16.51 -23.69 -4.51
N THR A 35 17.23 -23.42 -5.60
CA THR A 35 18.70 -23.34 -5.57
C THR A 35 19.18 -22.23 -4.61
N ALA A 36 18.55 -21.04 -4.65
CA ALA A 36 18.91 -19.96 -3.72
C ALA A 36 18.64 -20.34 -2.26
N GLU A 37 17.51 -21.01 -1.99
CA GLU A 37 17.15 -21.49 -0.66
C GLU A 37 18.10 -22.58 -0.14
N GLU A 38 18.52 -23.53 -1.00
CA GLU A 38 19.50 -24.55 -0.65
C GLU A 38 20.87 -23.94 -0.31
N LEU A 39 21.34 -22.99 -1.13
CA LEU A 39 22.58 -22.29 -0.88
C LEU A 39 22.54 -21.42 0.39
N MET A 40 21.37 -20.86 0.74
CA MET A 40 21.20 -20.11 2.00
C MET A 40 21.29 -21.00 3.25
N ARG A 41 20.98 -22.30 3.12
CA ARG A 41 21.12 -23.28 4.22
C ARG A 41 22.56 -23.73 4.42
N ASP A 42 23.44 -23.53 3.45
CA ASP A 42 24.85 -23.88 3.54
C ASP A 42 25.58 -22.90 4.46
N GLU A 43 25.86 -23.32 5.67
CA GLU A 43 26.54 -22.50 6.69
C GLU A 43 28.05 -22.31 6.44
N GLU A 44 28.64 -23.04 5.48
CA GLU A 44 30.08 -22.95 5.18
C GLU A 44 30.40 -21.82 4.19
N GLN A 45 29.41 -21.34 3.46
CA GLN A 45 29.60 -20.30 2.45
C GLN A 45 29.03 -18.96 2.91
N ALA A 46 29.84 -17.91 2.84
CA ALA A 46 29.40 -16.55 3.08
C ALA A 46 28.65 -16.00 1.87
N GLN A 47 27.31 -15.95 1.94
CA GLN A 47 26.45 -15.49 0.86
C GLN A 47 25.49 -14.41 1.34
N THR A 48 25.04 -13.59 0.40
CA THR A 48 24.01 -12.56 0.64
C THR A 48 22.90 -12.71 -0.38
N THR A 49 21.67 -12.90 0.09
CA THR A 49 20.51 -13.00 -0.79
C THR A 49 19.77 -11.67 -0.84
N VAL A 50 19.59 -11.15 -2.05
CA VAL A 50 18.75 -9.98 -2.32
C VAL A 50 17.33 -10.48 -2.58
N THR A 51 16.39 -10.06 -1.73
CA THR A 51 15.01 -10.56 -1.78
C THR A 51 13.99 -9.44 -1.69
N THR A 52 12.77 -9.75 -2.10
CA THR A 52 11.55 -9.00 -1.77
C THR A 52 10.95 -9.56 -0.47
N SER A 53 9.66 -9.41 -0.22
CA SER A 53 8.95 -9.97 0.94
C SER A 53 8.85 -11.50 0.94
N THR A 54 9.30 -12.19 -0.11
CA THR A 54 9.15 -13.66 -0.24
C THR A 54 9.83 -14.47 0.86
N LEU A 55 10.89 -13.94 1.47
CA LEU A 55 11.59 -14.60 2.58
C LEU A 55 11.13 -14.12 3.98
N GLU A 56 10.10 -13.27 4.03
CA GLU A 56 9.55 -12.75 5.28
C GLU A 56 8.80 -13.83 6.07
N LEU A 57 8.02 -14.67 5.37
CA LEU A 57 7.17 -15.68 5.99
C LEU A 57 7.36 -17.07 5.38
N GLY A 58 7.20 -18.10 6.21
CA GLY A 58 6.88 -19.46 5.82
C GLY A 58 7.99 -20.33 5.22
N ILE A 59 9.19 -19.79 5.00
CA ILE A 59 10.31 -20.55 4.43
C ILE A 59 11.35 -20.83 5.50
N ASP A 60 11.77 -22.10 5.62
CA ASP A 60 12.91 -22.48 6.44
C ASP A 60 14.22 -22.28 5.65
N ILE A 61 14.77 -21.08 5.80
CA ILE A 61 16.07 -20.68 5.21
C ILE A 61 17.22 -20.73 6.23
N GLY A 62 16.98 -21.34 7.39
CA GLY A 62 17.91 -21.25 8.50
C GLY A 62 17.91 -19.84 9.16
N ARG A 63 18.83 -19.60 10.07
CA ARG A 63 19.03 -18.30 10.71
C ARG A 63 20.13 -17.53 10.02
N LEU A 64 19.78 -16.37 9.52
CA LEU A 64 20.74 -15.45 8.90
C LEU A 64 21.57 -14.75 9.99
N GLU A 65 22.79 -14.38 9.66
CA GLU A 65 23.64 -13.60 10.57
C GLU A 65 23.03 -12.21 10.78
N ARG A 66 22.70 -11.50 9.70
CA ARG A 66 22.11 -10.16 9.70
C ARG A 66 21.23 -9.90 8.48
N ALA A 67 20.39 -8.89 8.58
CA ALA A 67 19.57 -8.40 7.46
C ALA A 67 19.86 -6.93 7.18
N PHE A 68 19.87 -6.57 5.89
CA PHE A 68 19.92 -5.19 5.43
C PHE A 68 18.56 -4.84 4.83
N GLN A 69 17.87 -3.88 5.44
CA GLN A 69 16.58 -3.39 5.00
C GLN A 69 16.78 -2.10 4.21
N ILE A 70 16.48 -2.13 2.92
CA ILE A 70 16.44 -0.91 2.10
C ILE A 70 15.11 -0.21 2.34
N ASP A 71 15.17 1.04 2.78
CA ASP A 71 14.06 1.87 3.25
C ASP A 71 13.32 1.26 4.46
N ALA A 72 12.36 1.96 5.02
CA ALA A 72 11.55 1.44 6.12
C ALA A 72 10.48 0.46 5.60
N PRO A 73 10.21 -0.65 6.29
CA PRO A 73 9.02 -1.44 6.03
C PRO A 73 7.77 -0.63 6.40
N PHE A 74 6.59 -1.05 5.91
CA PHE A 74 5.36 -0.32 6.14
C PHE A 74 4.78 -0.55 7.55
N THR A 75 5.06 -1.71 8.14
CA THR A 75 4.48 -2.13 9.40
C THR A 75 5.53 -2.58 10.41
N VAL A 76 5.21 -2.45 11.70
CA VAL A 76 6.02 -3.02 12.81
C VAL A 76 6.05 -4.53 12.71
N SER A 77 4.94 -5.16 12.32
CA SER A 77 4.86 -6.60 12.10
C SER A 77 5.89 -7.08 11.08
N SER A 78 5.95 -6.44 9.91
CA SER A 78 6.94 -6.74 8.86
C SER A 78 8.38 -6.52 9.33
N PHE A 79 8.63 -5.44 10.06
CA PHE A 79 9.93 -5.19 10.70
C PHE A 79 10.36 -6.35 11.61
N LEU A 80 9.46 -6.80 12.49
CA LEU A 80 9.75 -7.89 13.44
C LEU A 80 9.94 -9.24 12.75
N GLN A 81 9.13 -9.55 11.74
CA GLN A 81 9.22 -10.78 10.97
C GLN A 81 10.58 -10.89 10.25
N ARG A 82 11.04 -9.79 9.62
CA ARG A 82 12.35 -9.72 8.97
C ARG A 82 13.49 -9.81 9.97
N MET A 83 13.42 -9.08 11.07
CA MET A 83 14.40 -9.13 12.14
C MET A 83 14.48 -10.54 12.76
N GLY A 84 13.33 -11.21 12.91
CA GLY A 84 13.23 -12.58 13.42
C GLY A 84 13.88 -13.65 12.53
N ARG A 85 14.26 -13.32 11.29
CA ARG A 85 15.07 -14.19 10.41
C ARG A 85 16.55 -14.14 10.72
N THR A 86 16.99 -13.19 11.54
CA THR A 86 18.39 -12.98 11.90
C THR A 86 18.73 -13.50 13.29
N GLY A 87 20.01 -13.59 13.60
CA GLY A 87 20.51 -14.08 14.87
C GLY A 87 20.79 -15.58 14.86
N ARG A 88 22.09 -15.97 14.79
CA ARG A 88 22.52 -17.38 14.87
C ARG A 88 22.62 -17.82 16.31
N ARG A 89 22.01 -18.95 16.61
CA ARG A 89 22.08 -19.73 17.90
C ARG A 89 22.15 -18.85 19.15
N ASP A 90 23.30 -18.25 19.44
CA ASP A 90 23.56 -17.46 20.66
C ASP A 90 23.74 -15.96 20.41
N LEU A 91 23.63 -15.50 19.14
CA LEU A 91 23.77 -14.10 18.80
C LEU A 91 22.37 -13.42 18.69
N PRO A 92 22.24 -12.19 19.19
CA PRO A 92 20.99 -11.45 19.05
C PRO A 92 20.69 -11.14 17.58
N PRO A 93 19.41 -11.01 17.21
CA PRO A 93 19.01 -10.54 15.88
C PRO A 93 19.67 -9.20 15.53
N GLU A 94 20.18 -9.09 14.31
CA GLU A 94 20.83 -7.87 13.82
C GLU A 94 20.19 -7.42 12.50
N MET A 95 19.69 -6.18 12.46
CA MET A 95 19.09 -5.59 11.29
C MET A 95 19.60 -4.16 11.06
N TRP A 96 20.01 -3.90 9.83
CA TRP A 96 20.53 -2.60 9.40
C TRP A 96 19.54 -1.94 8.44
N PHE A 97 19.19 -0.70 8.69
CA PHE A 97 18.40 0.10 7.78
C PHE A 97 19.28 0.96 6.87
N VAL A 98 19.05 0.89 5.58
CA VAL A 98 19.70 1.72 4.56
C VAL A 98 18.63 2.61 3.94
N MET A 99 18.53 3.85 4.44
CA MET A 99 17.55 4.82 3.94
C MET A 99 18.06 5.51 2.69
N ARG A 100 17.29 5.43 1.61
CA ARG A 100 17.58 6.14 0.37
C ARG A 100 16.91 7.50 0.41
N GLU A 101 17.69 8.53 0.10
CA GLU A 101 17.20 9.89 -0.07
C GLU A 101 17.73 10.45 -1.39
N GLU A 102 16.92 11.25 -2.04
CA GLU A 102 17.35 12.06 -3.17
C GLU A 102 18.04 13.33 -2.65
N GLU A 103 19.11 13.73 -3.32
CA GLU A 103 19.78 14.98 -2.97
C GLU A 103 18.87 16.17 -3.35
N PRO A 104 18.55 17.09 -2.42
CA PRO A 104 17.66 18.19 -2.70
C PRO A 104 18.22 19.11 -3.78
N GLU A 105 17.44 19.36 -4.81
CA GLU A 105 17.75 20.38 -5.83
C GLU A 105 17.38 21.79 -5.33
N PRO A 106 17.89 22.87 -5.94
CA PRO A 106 17.58 24.26 -5.55
C PRO A 106 16.08 24.62 -5.57
N ARG A 107 15.26 23.80 -6.27
CA ARG A 107 13.80 23.99 -6.38
C ARG A 107 12.99 22.99 -5.56
N THR A 108 13.64 22.09 -4.84
CA THR A 108 12.95 21.12 -3.99
C THR A 108 12.16 21.86 -2.91
N MET A 109 10.87 21.55 -2.81
CA MET A 109 9.99 22.17 -1.83
C MET A 109 10.27 21.61 -0.42
N MET A 110 10.03 22.42 0.62
CA MET A 110 10.34 22.06 2.00
C MET A 110 9.78 20.67 2.42
N PRO A 111 8.53 20.26 2.10
CA PRO A 111 8.02 18.95 2.48
C PRO A 111 8.83 17.79 1.93
N GLU A 112 9.39 17.94 0.73
CA GLU A 112 10.20 16.92 0.06
C GLU A 112 11.60 16.78 0.70
N THR A 113 12.04 17.80 1.44
CA THR A 113 13.34 17.77 2.14
C THR A 113 13.30 17.02 3.46
N ILE A 114 12.13 16.65 3.96
CA ILE A 114 11.97 15.88 5.19
C ILE A 114 12.28 14.40 4.89
N PRO A 115 13.15 13.74 5.70
CA PRO A 115 13.53 12.35 5.48
C PRO A 115 12.45 11.37 5.97
N TRP A 116 11.35 11.28 5.24
CA TRP A 116 10.16 10.51 5.63
C TRP A 116 10.48 9.05 5.96
N LYS A 117 11.30 8.39 5.14
CA LYS A 117 11.69 6.99 5.34
C LYS A 117 12.51 6.79 6.61
N LEU A 118 13.41 7.73 6.94
CA LEU A 118 14.16 7.70 8.19
C LEU A 118 13.22 7.87 9.39
N LEU A 119 12.31 8.83 9.34
CA LEU A 119 11.31 9.05 10.40
C LEU A 119 10.42 7.81 10.59
N GLN A 120 9.99 7.18 9.50
CA GLN A 120 9.20 5.95 9.55
C GLN A 120 10.00 4.81 10.19
N GLY A 121 11.24 4.59 9.81
CA GLY A 121 12.10 3.59 10.42
C GLY A 121 12.28 3.82 11.92
N ILE A 122 12.49 5.07 12.34
CA ILE A 122 12.54 5.44 13.77
C ILE A 122 11.22 5.15 14.45
N ALA A 123 10.08 5.52 13.85
CA ALA A 123 8.77 5.28 14.42
C ALA A 123 8.49 3.80 14.66
N LEU A 124 8.75 2.94 13.68
CA LEU A 124 8.56 1.50 13.80
C LEU A 124 9.39 0.90 14.96
N VAL A 125 10.66 1.27 15.04
CA VAL A 125 11.54 0.79 16.12
C VAL A 125 11.05 1.28 17.49
N GLN A 126 10.63 2.55 17.58
CA GLN A 126 10.19 3.12 18.84
C GLN A 126 8.84 2.59 19.31
N LEU A 127 7.86 2.42 18.43
CA LEU A 127 6.58 1.80 18.76
C LEU A 127 6.77 0.42 19.39
N TYR A 128 7.62 -0.39 18.80
CA TYR A 128 7.93 -1.69 19.40
C TYR A 128 8.70 -1.58 20.71
N ARG A 129 9.70 -0.70 20.80
CA ARG A 129 10.52 -0.56 22.01
C ARG A 129 9.76 0.05 23.19
N GLU A 130 9.00 1.11 22.93
CA GLU A 130 8.30 1.87 23.97
C GLU A 130 7.00 1.17 24.40
N GLU A 131 6.21 0.68 23.44
CA GLU A 131 4.83 0.25 23.66
C GLU A 131 4.63 -1.26 23.44
N LYS A 132 5.60 -1.98 22.85
CA LYS A 132 5.42 -3.36 22.33
C LYS A 132 4.27 -3.44 21.32
N TRP A 133 3.96 -2.33 20.68
CA TRP A 133 2.87 -2.22 19.74
C TRP A 133 3.18 -2.89 18.40
N VAL A 134 2.17 -3.52 17.85
CA VAL A 134 2.11 -4.08 16.49
C VAL A 134 0.74 -3.72 15.94
N GLU A 135 0.63 -3.59 14.64
CA GLU A 135 -0.63 -3.27 13.97
C GLU A 135 -1.72 -4.28 14.37
N PRO A 136 -2.88 -3.80 14.88
CA PRO A 136 -4.01 -4.67 15.14
C PRO A 136 -4.60 -5.19 13.81
N PRO A 137 -5.21 -6.39 13.81
CA PRO A 137 -5.92 -6.86 12.64
C PRO A 137 -7.13 -5.97 12.35
N GLU A 138 -7.38 -5.69 11.08
CA GLU A 138 -8.55 -4.92 10.65
C GLU A 138 -9.76 -5.84 10.54
N LEU A 139 -10.67 -5.76 11.50
CA LEU A 139 -11.82 -6.63 11.61
C LEU A 139 -13.10 -6.05 11.00
N ASP A 140 -13.12 -4.74 10.75
CA ASP A 140 -14.32 -4.00 10.35
C ASP A 140 -14.39 -3.70 8.85
N ARG A 141 -13.69 -4.46 8.04
CA ARG A 141 -13.79 -4.39 6.57
C ARG A 141 -15.05 -5.07 6.04
N LEU A 142 -15.36 -4.80 4.77
CA LEU A 142 -16.35 -5.50 3.97
C LEU A 142 -15.64 -6.37 2.92
N PRO A 143 -15.16 -7.57 3.26
CA PRO A 143 -14.24 -8.35 2.44
C PRO A 143 -14.98 -9.16 1.36
N TYR A 144 -15.60 -8.49 0.38
CA TYR A 144 -16.42 -9.15 -0.65
C TYR A 144 -15.61 -10.08 -1.56
N SER A 145 -14.35 -9.78 -1.84
CA SER A 145 -13.43 -10.68 -2.52
C SER A 145 -13.26 -12.00 -1.78
N LEU A 146 -13.02 -11.94 -0.47
CA LEU A 146 -12.92 -13.13 0.37
C LEU A 146 -14.26 -13.85 0.50
N LEU A 147 -15.37 -13.10 0.55
CA LEU A 147 -16.73 -13.65 0.56
C LEU A 147 -16.99 -14.49 -0.71
N TYR A 148 -16.60 -13.98 -1.89
CA TYR A 148 -16.63 -14.73 -3.14
C TYR A 148 -15.83 -16.04 -3.01
N HIS A 149 -14.57 -15.93 -2.58
CA HIS A 149 -13.68 -17.09 -2.44
C HIS A 149 -14.27 -18.16 -1.49
N GLN A 150 -14.76 -17.75 -0.32
CA GLN A 150 -15.35 -18.68 0.65
C GLN A 150 -16.65 -19.30 0.16
N THR A 151 -17.46 -18.54 -0.60
CA THR A 151 -18.67 -19.06 -1.25
C THR A 151 -18.33 -20.17 -2.23
N MET A 152 -17.40 -19.92 -3.14
CA MET A 152 -16.97 -20.90 -4.15
C MET A 152 -16.27 -22.11 -3.51
N SER A 153 -15.42 -21.90 -2.53
CA SER A 153 -14.73 -22.96 -1.78
C SER A 153 -15.70 -23.85 -1.01
N THR A 154 -16.72 -23.26 -0.40
CA THR A 154 -17.76 -24.02 0.32
C THR A 154 -18.55 -24.92 -0.65
N LEU A 155 -19.00 -24.37 -1.78
CA LEU A 155 -19.70 -25.18 -2.80
C LEU A 155 -18.81 -26.28 -3.40
N ALA A 156 -17.55 -25.95 -3.67
CA ALA A 156 -16.58 -26.94 -4.21
C ALA A 156 -16.37 -28.12 -3.25
N SER A 157 -16.37 -27.86 -1.94
CA SER A 157 -16.12 -28.91 -0.93
C SER A 157 -17.36 -29.71 -0.53
N THR A 158 -18.54 -29.12 -0.65
CA THR A 158 -19.79 -29.75 -0.18
C THR A 158 -20.69 -30.26 -1.32
N GLY A 159 -20.48 -29.81 -2.53
CA GLY A 159 -21.38 -30.07 -3.67
C GLY A 159 -22.60 -29.17 -3.64
N GLU A 160 -23.79 -29.73 -3.69
CA GLU A 160 -25.05 -29.00 -3.72
C GLU A 160 -25.46 -28.51 -2.33
N LEU A 161 -25.84 -27.22 -2.23
CA LEU A 161 -26.41 -26.58 -1.03
C LEU A 161 -27.59 -25.70 -1.41
N THR A 162 -28.60 -25.61 -0.55
CA THR A 162 -29.60 -24.55 -0.69
C THR A 162 -28.99 -23.17 -0.42
N PRO A 163 -29.57 -22.09 -0.97
CA PRO A 163 -29.07 -20.73 -0.69
C PRO A 163 -29.00 -20.41 0.81
N ALA A 164 -29.93 -20.92 1.61
CA ALA A 164 -29.99 -20.73 3.05
C ALA A 164 -28.83 -21.46 3.78
N GLU A 165 -28.57 -22.72 3.42
CA GLU A 165 -27.48 -23.51 3.99
C GLU A 165 -26.12 -22.91 3.62
N LEU A 166 -25.96 -22.45 2.37
CA LEU A 166 -24.74 -21.78 1.94
C LEU A 166 -24.51 -20.49 2.71
N ALA A 167 -25.54 -19.65 2.85
CA ALA A 167 -25.47 -18.42 3.64
C ALA A 167 -25.13 -18.71 5.10
N GLN A 168 -25.76 -19.71 5.70
CA GLN A 168 -25.48 -20.11 7.08
C GLN A 168 -24.02 -20.55 7.26
N ARG A 169 -23.44 -21.28 6.32
CA ARG A 169 -22.04 -21.75 6.41
C ARG A 169 -21.04 -20.61 6.21
N VAL A 170 -21.31 -19.72 5.26
CA VAL A 170 -20.36 -18.65 4.88
C VAL A 170 -20.47 -17.44 5.80
N LEU A 171 -21.68 -16.91 6.04
CA LEU A 171 -21.86 -15.69 6.82
C LEU A 171 -21.65 -15.86 8.33
N THR A 172 -21.57 -17.10 8.83
CA THR A 172 -21.22 -17.34 10.24
C THR A 172 -19.71 -17.25 10.52
N LEU A 173 -18.89 -17.18 9.49
CA LEU A 173 -17.47 -16.89 9.66
C LEU A 173 -17.30 -15.49 10.25
N SER A 174 -16.53 -15.38 11.33
CA SER A 174 -16.41 -14.14 12.13
C SER A 174 -16.01 -12.91 11.33
N TYR A 175 -15.21 -13.10 10.28
CA TYR A 175 -14.74 -11.97 9.45
C TYR A 175 -15.84 -11.38 8.55
N PHE A 176 -16.97 -12.05 8.38
CA PHE A 176 -18.12 -11.56 7.60
C PHE A 176 -19.22 -10.93 8.44
N HIS A 177 -18.98 -10.62 9.72
CA HIS A 177 -19.98 -10.10 10.66
C HIS A 177 -20.65 -8.80 10.19
N ARG A 178 -20.00 -8.00 9.35
CA ARG A 178 -20.56 -6.78 8.76
C ARG A 178 -21.28 -7.00 7.42
N ILE A 179 -21.13 -8.17 6.82
CA ILE A 179 -21.80 -8.47 5.53
C ILE A 179 -23.29 -8.72 5.78
N SER A 180 -24.13 -7.95 5.12
CA SER A 180 -25.58 -8.12 5.20
C SER A 180 -26.06 -9.31 4.36
N ALA A 181 -27.20 -9.91 4.73
CA ALA A 181 -27.84 -10.94 3.93
C ALA A 181 -28.25 -10.44 2.54
N ASP A 182 -28.53 -9.15 2.41
CA ASP A 182 -28.89 -8.53 1.12
C ASP A 182 -27.68 -8.40 0.21
N ASP A 183 -26.52 -7.94 0.73
CA ASP A 183 -25.27 -7.92 -0.03
C ASP A 183 -24.90 -9.34 -0.52
N TYR A 184 -25.11 -10.34 0.34
CA TYR A 184 -24.84 -11.72 -0.06
C TYR A 184 -25.78 -12.22 -1.16
N ARG A 185 -27.06 -11.84 -1.12
CA ARG A 185 -28.00 -12.14 -2.21
C ARG A 185 -27.61 -11.46 -3.53
N VAL A 186 -27.12 -10.22 -3.46
CA VAL A 186 -26.59 -9.50 -4.62
C VAL A 186 -25.40 -10.27 -5.21
N LEU A 187 -24.45 -10.69 -4.39
CA LEU A 187 -23.32 -11.50 -4.83
C LEU A 187 -23.78 -12.82 -5.49
N LEU A 188 -24.63 -13.61 -4.83
CA LEU A 188 -25.10 -14.89 -5.37
C LEU A 188 -25.81 -14.74 -6.71
N ARG A 189 -26.68 -13.72 -6.88
CA ARG A 189 -27.35 -13.44 -8.15
C ARG A 189 -26.35 -13.11 -9.25
N HIS A 190 -25.31 -12.34 -8.93
CA HIS A 190 -24.24 -12.02 -9.87
C HIS A 190 -23.47 -13.28 -10.28
N LEU A 191 -23.12 -14.15 -9.33
CA LEU A 191 -22.38 -15.39 -9.60
C LEU A 191 -23.18 -16.36 -10.46
N ILE A 192 -24.49 -16.39 -10.30
CA ILE A 192 -25.40 -17.16 -11.20
C ILE A 192 -25.36 -16.55 -12.60
N LYS A 193 -25.41 -15.23 -12.71
CA LYS A 193 -25.42 -14.54 -14.01
C LYS A 193 -24.12 -14.77 -14.81
N ILE A 194 -22.97 -14.88 -14.14
CA ILE A 194 -21.66 -15.10 -14.78
C ILE A 194 -21.26 -16.59 -14.85
N ASP A 195 -22.20 -17.49 -14.57
CA ASP A 195 -22.01 -18.97 -14.60
C ASP A 195 -20.92 -19.49 -13.65
N HIS A 196 -20.64 -18.78 -12.57
CA HIS A 196 -19.79 -19.29 -11.49
C HIS A 196 -20.57 -20.22 -10.55
N ILE A 197 -21.88 -20.00 -10.44
CA ILE A 197 -22.83 -20.83 -9.70
C ILE A 197 -23.99 -21.17 -10.64
N GLN A 198 -24.50 -22.43 -10.57
CA GLN A 198 -25.70 -22.86 -11.25
C GLN A 198 -26.77 -23.28 -10.24
N VAL A 199 -28.03 -23.09 -10.63
CA VAL A 199 -29.19 -23.52 -9.86
C VAL A 199 -29.67 -24.85 -10.39
N THR A 200 -29.80 -25.86 -9.51
CA THR A 200 -30.31 -27.19 -9.87
C THR A 200 -31.85 -27.19 -10.02
N GLU A 201 -32.43 -28.22 -10.61
CA GLU A 201 -33.89 -28.37 -10.70
C GLU A 201 -34.57 -28.35 -9.32
N GLY A 202 -33.87 -28.82 -8.28
CA GLY A 202 -34.31 -28.80 -6.89
C GLY A 202 -34.19 -27.44 -6.18
N GLY A 203 -33.64 -26.42 -6.85
CA GLY A 203 -33.38 -25.10 -6.26
C GLY A 203 -32.10 -25.03 -5.43
N GLY A 204 -31.28 -26.08 -5.45
CA GLY A 204 -29.94 -26.07 -4.87
C GLY A 204 -28.94 -25.27 -5.72
N LEU A 205 -27.83 -24.87 -5.11
CA LEU A 205 -26.73 -24.19 -5.75
C LEU A 205 -25.54 -25.13 -5.88
N ILE A 206 -24.94 -25.16 -7.05
CA ILE A 206 -23.71 -25.92 -7.36
C ILE A 206 -22.71 -24.99 -8.06
N VAL A 207 -21.45 -25.38 -8.12
CA VAL A 207 -20.45 -24.66 -8.92
C VAL A 207 -20.83 -24.75 -10.39
N GLY A 208 -20.83 -23.63 -11.09
CA GLY A 208 -21.09 -23.54 -12.53
C GLY A 208 -19.86 -23.82 -13.38
N LEU A 209 -20.03 -23.97 -14.69
CA LEU A 209 -18.94 -24.35 -15.62
C LEU A 209 -17.80 -23.29 -15.64
N ALA A 210 -18.13 -22.01 -15.59
CA ALA A 210 -17.13 -20.97 -15.50
C ALA A 210 -16.42 -20.99 -14.13
N GLY A 211 -17.17 -21.26 -13.05
CA GLY A 211 -16.64 -21.41 -11.70
C GLY A 211 -15.68 -22.57 -11.56
N GLU A 212 -15.96 -23.73 -12.19
CA GLU A 212 -15.09 -24.91 -12.17
C GLU A 212 -13.68 -24.61 -12.70
N ARG A 213 -13.56 -23.78 -13.72
CA ARG A 213 -12.26 -23.39 -14.29
C ARG A 213 -11.41 -22.61 -13.29
N ILE A 214 -12.06 -21.86 -12.41
CA ILE A 214 -11.39 -21.05 -11.39
C ILE A 214 -10.99 -21.90 -10.20
N ILE A 215 -11.93 -22.69 -9.63
CA ILE A 215 -11.65 -23.50 -8.44
C ILE A 215 -10.65 -24.65 -8.70
N ASN A 216 -10.58 -25.16 -9.94
CA ASN A 216 -9.62 -26.18 -10.33
C ASN A 216 -8.21 -25.64 -10.61
N ASN A 217 -8.02 -24.32 -10.61
CA ASN A 217 -6.70 -23.73 -10.74
C ASN A 217 -6.05 -23.65 -9.35
N PHE A 218 -4.78 -24.11 -9.24
CA PHE A 218 -4.05 -24.06 -7.97
C PHE A 218 -3.95 -22.64 -7.39
N LYS A 219 -3.99 -21.58 -8.21
CA LYS A 219 -4.01 -20.18 -7.79
C LYS A 219 -5.26 -19.83 -6.98
N PHE A 220 -6.33 -20.60 -7.07
CA PHE A 220 -7.55 -20.38 -6.29
C PHE A 220 -7.32 -20.50 -4.78
N TYR A 221 -6.34 -21.27 -4.34
CA TYR A 221 -6.02 -21.42 -2.91
C TYR A 221 -5.35 -20.18 -2.30
N ALA A 222 -4.88 -19.23 -3.12
CA ALA A 222 -4.35 -17.96 -2.65
C ALA A 222 -5.46 -16.90 -2.61
N VAL A 223 -5.57 -16.18 -1.49
CA VAL A 223 -6.57 -15.12 -1.28
C VAL A 223 -5.96 -13.71 -1.28
N PHE A 224 -4.63 -13.63 -1.19
CA PHE A 224 -3.92 -12.35 -1.26
C PHE A 224 -3.69 -11.95 -2.71
N GLN A 225 -3.81 -10.66 -2.97
CA GLN A 225 -3.49 -10.08 -4.26
C GLN A 225 -2.01 -10.34 -4.58
N GLU A 226 -1.74 -10.93 -5.73
CA GLU A 226 -0.39 -10.93 -6.30
C GLU A 226 -0.19 -9.56 -6.95
N ASN A 227 0.93 -8.90 -6.65
CA ASN A 227 1.34 -7.72 -7.39
C ASN A 227 1.73 -8.15 -8.80
N GLU A 228 0.78 -8.12 -9.73
CA GLU A 228 1.03 -8.43 -11.13
C GLU A 228 1.73 -7.23 -11.78
N GLU A 229 2.91 -7.45 -12.32
CA GLU A 229 3.63 -6.44 -13.06
C GLU A 229 3.11 -6.36 -14.50
N PHE A 230 2.79 -5.17 -14.93
CA PHE A 230 2.42 -4.87 -16.30
C PHE A 230 3.61 -4.23 -17.02
N THR A 231 3.98 -4.79 -18.15
CA THR A 231 5.00 -4.20 -19.02
C THR A 231 4.45 -2.98 -19.73
N VAL A 232 5.05 -1.82 -19.50
CA VAL A 232 4.67 -0.59 -20.20
C VAL A 232 5.42 -0.48 -21.50
N ARG A 233 4.69 -0.31 -22.60
CA ARG A 233 5.22 -0.18 -23.96
C ARG A 233 4.78 1.11 -24.62
N SER A 234 5.69 1.73 -25.35
CA SER A 234 5.37 2.70 -26.39
C SER A 234 5.37 2.02 -27.75
N GLU A 235 4.99 2.73 -28.81
CA GLU A 235 5.02 2.21 -30.19
C GLU A 235 6.40 1.61 -30.58
N SER A 236 7.48 2.09 -30.00
CA SER A 236 8.85 1.78 -30.41
C SER A 236 9.69 1.05 -29.37
N ALA A 237 9.31 1.00 -28.10
CA ALA A 237 10.15 0.45 -27.04
C ALA A 237 9.35 -0.04 -25.82
N GLU A 238 9.94 -0.98 -25.11
CA GLU A 238 9.56 -1.35 -23.76
C GLU A 238 10.18 -0.34 -22.78
N LEU A 239 9.34 0.25 -21.91
CA LEU A 239 9.73 1.36 -21.05
C LEU A 239 10.06 0.92 -19.63
N GLY A 240 9.54 -0.23 -19.21
CA GLY A 240 9.67 -0.79 -17.85
C GLY A 240 8.39 -1.46 -17.40
N THR A 241 8.24 -1.68 -16.10
CA THR A 241 7.07 -2.33 -15.51
C THR A 241 6.40 -1.43 -14.48
N ILE A 242 5.08 -1.56 -14.36
CA ILE A 242 4.27 -0.93 -13.30
C ILE A 242 3.37 -1.98 -12.65
N VAL A 243 3.11 -1.79 -11.38
CA VAL A 243 2.11 -2.56 -10.63
C VAL A 243 0.82 -1.74 -10.61
N ASN A 244 -0.33 -2.38 -10.81
CA ASN A 244 -1.64 -1.71 -10.84
C ASN A 244 -1.69 -0.54 -11.86
N PRO A 245 -1.81 -0.82 -13.16
CA PRO A 245 -1.85 0.22 -14.17
C PRO A 245 -3.09 1.11 -13.98
N PRO A 246 -2.94 2.44 -14.07
CA PRO A 246 -4.08 3.33 -14.03
C PRO A 246 -4.96 3.15 -15.28
N PRO A 247 -6.22 3.56 -15.23
CA PRO A 247 -7.11 3.47 -16.38
C PRO A 247 -6.62 4.29 -17.57
N PRO A 248 -7.04 3.93 -18.79
CA PRO A 248 -6.75 4.71 -20.00
C PRO A 248 -7.12 6.19 -19.85
N GLY A 249 -6.25 7.07 -20.33
CA GLY A 249 -6.38 8.52 -20.20
C GLY A 249 -5.62 9.11 -19.01
N GLU A 250 -5.19 8.32 -18.06
CA GLU A 250 -4.35 8.79 -16.96
C GLU A 250 -2.87 8.87 -17.33
N ARG A 251 -2.13 9.67 -16.57
CA ARG A 251 -0.69 9.88 -16.80
C ARG A 251 0.14 9.06 -15.85
N ILE A 252 1.22 8.48 -16.37
CA ILE A 252 2.23 7.74 -15.60
C ILE A 252 3.61 8.36 -15.82
N ALA A 253 4.47 8.25 -14.81
CA ALA A 253 5.89 8.54 -14.92
C ALA A 253 6.66 7.23 -15.06
N ILE A 254 7.40 7.06 -16.17
CA ILE A 254 8.26 5.90 -16.37
C ILE A 254 9.47 6.31 -17.21
N ALA A 255 10.64 5.75 -16.93
CA ALA A 255 11.90 6.08 -17.61
C ALA A 255 12.24 7.59 -17.61
N GLY A 256 11.83 8.34 -16.55
CA GLY A 256 12.09 9.77 -16.42
C GLY A 256 11.21 10.68 -17.28
N HIS A 257 10.19 10.14 -17.95
CA HIS A 257 9.26 10.86 -18.82
C HIS A 257 7.81 10.69 -18.39
N CYS A 258 6.95 11.63 -18.85
CA CYS A 258 5.51 11.58 -18.67
C CYS A 258 4.85 10.87 -19.85
N TRP A 259 3.95 9.94 -19.55
CA TRP A 259 3.21 9.15 -20.53
C TRP A 259 1.72 9.16 -20.22
N ILE A 260 0.87 9.14 -21.24
CA ILE A 260 -0.58 8.87 -21.08
C ILE A 260 -0.80 7.39 -21.38
N VAL A 261 -1.52 6.70 -20.49
CA VAL A 261 -2.00 5.35 -20.72
C VAL A 261 -3.10 5.39 -21.79
N GLU A 262 -2.90 4.69 -22.90
CA GLU A 262 -3.87 4.59 -23.98
C GLU A 262 -4.74 3.34 -23.84
N GLU A 263 -4.11 2.21 -23.50
CA GLU A 263 -4.78 0.92 -23.38
C GLU A 263 -4.09 0.07 -22.32
N VAL A 264 -4.88 -0.73 -21.60
CA VAL A 264 -4.40 -1.76 -20.68
C VAL A 264 -4.91 -3.12 -21.15
N ASP A 265 -3.99 -3.95 -21.65
CA ASP A 265 -4.27 -5.35 -21.95
C ASP A 265 -4.02 -6.22 -20.71
N TRP A 266 -5.09 -6.45 -19.97
CA TRP A 266 -5.07 -7.25 -18.74
C TRP A 266 -4.69 -8.72 -18.97
N LYS A 267 -4.95 -9.27 -20.17
CA LYS A 267 -4.61 -10.66 -20.49
C LYS A 267 -3.13 -10.87 -20.75
N ARG A 268 -2.50 -9.85 -21.36
CA ARG A 268 -1.08 -9.87 -21.70
C ARG A 268 -0.21 -9.13 -20.69
N HIS A 269 -0.80 -8.56 -19.65
CA HIS A 269 -0.14 -7.70 -18.66
C HIS A 269 0.71 -6.62 -19.35
N THR A 270 0.09 -5.92 -20.30
CA THR A 270 0.77 -4.89 -21.09
C THR A 270 -0.04 -3.59 -21.04
N VAL A 271 0.67 -2.50 -20.80
CA VAL A 271 0.13 -1.13 -20.86
C VAL A 271 0.73 -0.44 -22.07
N PHE A 272 -0.11 0.06 -22.94
CA PHE A 272 0.33 0.92 -24.07
C PHE A 272 0.21 2.38 -23.65
N ALA A 273 1.31 3.13 -23.84
CA ALA A 273 1.38 4.51 -23.41
C ALA A 273 2.12 5.39 -24.44
N THR A 274 1.64 6.63 -24.60
CA THR A 274 2.21 7.65 -25.48
C THR A 274 2.86 8.75 -24.66
N GLN A 275 4.05 9.17 -25.08
CA GLN A 275 4.81 10.21 -24.40
C GLN A 275 4.11 11.58 -24.54
N VAL A 276 3.97 12.30 -23.43
CA VAL A 276 3.40 13.64 -23.40
C VAL A 276 4.31 14.62 -22.68
N LYS A 277 4.21 15.89 -23.00
CA LYS A 277 4.89 16.95 -22.28
C LYS A 277 4.13 17.25 -20.98
N GLY A 278 4.84 17.28 -19.87
CA GLY A 278 4.28 17.64 -18.57
C GLY A 278 5.01 16.94 -17.42
N ARG A 279 4.76 17.36 -16.21
CA ARG A 279 5.09 16.58 -15.00
C ARG A 279 3.92 15.65 -14.73
N VAL A 280 4.26 14.42 -14.46
CA VAL A 280 3.33 13.53 -13.75
C VAL A 280 3.69 13.73 -12.28
N PRO A 281 2.71 13.92 -11.40
CA PRO A 281 2.92 13.58 -10.00
C PRO A 281 3.49 12.17 -9.99
N ALA A 282 4.53 11.92 -9.22
CA ALA A 282 5.04 10.57 -9.10
C ALA A 282 3.85 9.69 -8.73
N TYR A 283 3.36 8.91 -9.70
CA TYR A 283 2.32 7.92 -9.47
C TYR A 283 3.00 6.84 -8.62
N PHE A 284 3.02 7.07 -7.34
CA PHE A 284 3.06 5.98 -6.40
C PHE A 284 1.67 5.38 -6.50
N GLY A 285 1.57 4.33 -7.28
CA GLY A 285 0.37 3.50 -7.32
C GLY A 285 -0.12 3.30 -5.90
N ASP A 286 -1.39 3.10 -5.73
CA ASP A 286 -2.09 2.96 -4.44
C ASP A 286 -1.13 2.54 -3.36
N CYS A 287 -1.03 3.29 -2.27
CA CYS A 287 0.04 3.18 -1.27
C CYS A 287 0.38 1.69 -1.10
N PRO A 288 1.54 1.20 -1.55
CA PRO A 288 1.80 -0.23 -1.68
C PRO A 288 1.89 -0.94 -0.33
N GLY A 289 1.46 -0.29 0.74
CA GLY A 289 1.42 -0.77 2.10
C GLY A 289 0.45 0.03 2.94
N ASP A 290 -0.15 -0.66 3.89
CA ASP A 290 -0.99 -0.07 4.92
C ASP A 290 -0.10 0.46 6.04
N ILE A 291 0.17 1.76 6.05
CA ILE A 291 0.85 2.43 7.15
C ILE A 291 -0.22 2.94 8.12
N ASN A 292 -0.22 2.39 9.33
CA ASN A 292 -1.18 2.75 10.35
C ASN A 292 -1.00 4.20 10.84
N THR A 293 -2.10 4.88 11.20
CA THR A 293 -2.08 6.25 11.75
C THR A 293 -1.12 6.40 12.94
N HIS A 294 -1.03 5.39 13.80
CA HIS A 294 -0.12 5.41 14.96
C HIS A 294 1.35 5.51 14.56
N VAL A 295 1.73 4.95 13.42
CA VAL A 295 3.09 5.11 12.87
C VAL A 295 3.34 6.57 12.48
N LEU A 296 2.39 7.23 11.80
CA LEU A 296 2.51 8.64 11.40
C LEU A 296 2.55 9.57 12.62
N GLU A 297 1.76 9.29 13.64
CA GLU A 297 1.79 10.03 14.91
C GLU A 297 3.14 9.86 15.62
N ARG A 298 3.70 8.66 15.62
CA ARG A 298 5.02 8.43 16.20
C ARG A 298 6.14 9.09 15.38
N MET A 299 5.99 9.17 14.05
CA MET A 299 6.89 9.97 13.19
C MET A 299 6.80 11.45 13.55
N ARG A 300 5.60 12.00 13.72
CA ARG A 300 5.38 13.37 14.18
C ARG A 300 6.07 13.63 15.51
N LYS A 301 5.92 12.72 16.46
CA LYS A 301 6.60 12.80 17.76
C LYS A 301 8.11 12.78 17.60
N ALA A 302 8.67 11.87 16.78
CA ALA A 302 10.11 11.79 16.51
C ALA A 302 10.68 13.09 15.89
N LEU A 303 9.89 13.76 15.07
CA LEU A 303 10.26 15.04 14.45
C LEU A 303 10.30 16.19 15.46
N ASN A 304 9.39 16.18 16.46
CA ASN A 304 9.24 17.28 17.42
C ASN A 304 10.02 17.08 18.73
N GLU A 305 10.38 15.86 19.11
CA GLU A 305 11.08 15.58 20.35
C GLU A 305 12.60 15.76 20.21
N HIS A 306 13.28 16.05 21.34
CA HIS A 306 14.73 16.14 21.39
C HIS A 306 15.43 14.83 21.79
N ALA A 307 14.69 13.73 21.80
CA ALA A 307 15.21 12.41 22.17
C ALA A 307 16.34 11.98 21.21
N THR A 308 17.37 11.34 21.79
CA THR A 308 18.44 10.68 21.04
C THR A 308 18.16 9.19 20.91
N TYR A 309 18.39 8.66 19.73
CA TYR A 309 18.18 7.25 19.45
C TYR A 309 19.54 6.56 19.29
N PRO A 310 19.99 5.75 20.28
CA PRO A 310 21.35 5.20 20.31
C PRO A 310 21.68 4.28 19.15
N TYR A 311 20.65 3.69 18.50
CA TYR A 311 20.81 2.82 17.33
C TYR A 311 21.05 3.59 16.02
N LEU A 312 20.86 4.90 15.99
CA LEU A 312 21.15 5.69 14.79
C LEU A 312 22.66 5.86 14.61
N MET A 313 23.14 5.67 13.40
CA MET A 313 24.50 5.98 13.01
C MET A 313 24.71 7.51 12.92
N GLY A 314 25.98 7.95 12.83
CA GLY A 314 26.33 9.38 12.84
C GLY A 314 25.63 10.20 11.74
N ASN A 315 25.60 9.67 10.51
CA ASN A 315 24.91 10.29 9.37
C ASN A 315 23.39 10.40 9.60
N ALA A 316 22.76 9.35 10.09
CA ALA A 316 21.32 9.35 10.38
C ALA A 316 20.98 10.31 11.53
N ARG A 317 21.82 10.41 12.55
CA ARG A 317 21.66 11.42 13.64
C ARG A 317 21.75 12.84 13.12
N ALA A 318 22.74 13.13 12.28
CA ALA A 318 22.90 14.43 11.66
C ALA A 318 21.69 14.80 10.79
N ARG A 319 21.22 13.82 10.02
CA ARG A 319 20.05 13.99 9.14
C ARG A 319 18.75 14.24 9.92
N LEU A 320 18.55 13.51 11.02
CA LEU A 320 17.42 13.75 11.93
C LEU A 320 17.48 15.13 12.58
N ALA A 321 18.67 15.57 13.02
CA ALA A 321 18.85 16.90 13.59
C ALA A 321 18.51 18.01 12.57
N GLN A 322 18.93 17.85 11.32
CA GLN A 322 18.57 18.77 10.24
C GLN A 322 17.05 18.80 9.99
N ALA A 323 16.40 17.61 9.96
CA ALA A 323 14.95 17.52 9.77
C ALA A 323 14.17 18.21 10.90
N ARG A 324 14.59 18.01 12.14
CA ARG A 324 14.00 18.69 13.31
C ARG A 324 14.14 20.20 13.23
N HIS A 325 15.31 20.69 12.84
CA HIS A 325 15.54 22.11 12.63
C HIS A 325 14.65 22.69 11.52
N THR A 326 14.52 21.97 10.39
CA THR A 326 13.60 22.36 9.32
C THR A 326 12.14 22.39 9.81
N ALA A 327 11.72 21.39 10.59
CA ALA A 327 10.37 21.34 11.13
C ALA A 327 10.09 22.45 12.15
N GLU A 328 11.06 22.78 12.99
CA GLU A 328 10.96 23.87 13.97
C GLU A 328 10.77 25.23 13.27
N ILE A 329 11.58 25.53 12.25
CA ILE A 329 11.50 26.79 11.51
C ILE A 329 10.22 26.89 10.69
N SER A 330 9.81 25.80 10.03
CA SER A 330 8.65 25.78 9.15
C SER A 330 7.32 25.56 9.86
N GLY A 331 7.35 24.96 11.06
CA GLY A 331 6.16 24.51 11.77
C GLY A 331 5.62 23.15 11.32
N ALA A 332 6.32 22.42 10.43
CA ALA A 332 5.82 21.16 9.82
C ALA A 332 5.47 20.05 10.83
N GLY A 333 6.08 20.06 12.01
CA GLY A 333 5.76 19.09 13.07
C GLY A 333 4.54 19.47 13.93
N THR A 334 4.16 20.75 13.94
CA THR A 334 3.14 21.28 14.87
C THR A 334 1.91 21.79 14.14
N ARG A 335 2.07 22.46 13.00
CA ARG A 335 0.97 22.99 12.20
C ARG A 335 0.57 21.97 11.11
N PRO A 336 -0.73 21.68 10.95
CA PRO A 336 -1.18 20.78 9.89
C PRO A 336 -1.07 21.40 8.50
N LEU A 337 -1.26 22.72 8.35
CA LEU A 337 -1.20 23.45 7.08
C LEU A 337 -0.09 24.48 7.09
N ILE A 338 0.70 24.57 6.01
CA ILE A 338 1.84 25.48 5.88
C ILE A 338 1.80 26.14 4.51
N ASN A 339 1.91 27.46 4.48
CA ASN A 339 2.09 28.20 3.24
C ASN A 339 3.55 28.10 2.77
N LEU A 340 3.74 27.60 1.54
CA LEU A 340 5.06 27.44 0.91
C LEU A 340 5.47 28.64 0.06
N GLY A 341 4.59 29.65 -0.03
CA GLY A 341 4.76 30.86 -0.80
C GLY A 341 3.66 31.05 -1.85
N GLY A 342 3.15 32.28 -1.93
CA GLY A 342 2.04 32.62 -2.82
C GLY A 342 0.77 31.83 -2.49
N ASP A 343 0.22 31.15 -3.50
CA ASP A 343 -0.96 30.30 -3.40
C ASP A 343 -0.66 28.82 -3.14
N THR A 344 0.61 28.48 -2.88
CA THR A 344 1.07 27.08 -2.71
C THR A 344 1.10 26.70 -1.24
N TRP A 345 0.48 25.59 -0.91
CA TRP A 345 0.31 25.09 0.45
C TRP A 345 0.76 23.63 0.57
N ALA A 346 1.16 23.25 1.77
CA ALA A 346 1.41 21.86 2.16
C ALA A 346 0.57 21.49 3.37
N LEU A 347 -0.11 20.34 3.30
CA LEU A 347 -0.89 19.75 4.37
C LEU A 347 -0.17 18.52 4.91
N PHE A 348 0.07 18.48 6.23
CA PHE A 348 0.68 17.38 6.97
C PHE A 348 -0.38 16.74 7.89
N PRO A 349 -1.16 15.79 7.42
CA PRO A 349 -2.29 15.28 8.19
C PRO A 349 -1.89 14.31 9.30
N TRP A 350 -0.73 13.67 9.19
CA TRP A 350 -0.25 12.63 10.12
C TRP A 350 -1.27 11.49 10.29
N LEU A 351 -1.84 11.07 9.19
CA LEU A 351 -2.83 10.02 9.06
C LEU A 351 -2.23 8.80 8.37
N GLY A 352 -2.68 7.62 8.75
CA GLY A 352 -2.37 6.39 8.03
C GLY A 352 -2.96 6.36 6.62
N SER A 353 -2.56 5.36 5.84
CA SER A 353 -2.82 5.30 4.40
C SER A 353 -4.30 5.47 4.03
N TYR A 354 -5.20 4.83 4.74
CA TYR A 354 -6.63 4.83 4.40
C TYR A 354 -7.37 6.09 4.86
N ALA A 355 -7.01 6.64 6.03
CA ALA A 355 -7.53 7.92 6.48
C ALA A 355 -6.97 9.09 5.64
N PHE A 356 -5.70 9.00 5.23
CA PHE A 356 -5.09 9.95 4.29
C PHE A 356 -5.81 9.95 2.93
N LEU A 357 -6.11 8.76 2.40
CA LEU A 357 -6.84 8.61 1.15
C LEU A 357 -8.27 9.16 1.27
N ALA A 358 -8.96 8.94 2.39
CA ALA A 358 -10.27 9.51 2.65
C ALA A 358 -10.21 11.05 2.67
N LEU A 359 -9.20 11.64 3.31
CA LEU A 359 -8.99 13.09 3.34
C LEU A 359 -8.68 13.65 1.95
N GLU A 360 -7.83 13.00 1.18
CA GLU A 360 -7.53 13.40 -0.21
C GLU A 360 -8.80 13.45 -1.06
N ARG A 361 -9.65 12.43 -0.95
CA ARG A 361 -10.91 12.34 -1.70
C ARG A 361 -11.92 13.38 -1.23
N MET A 362 -12.02 13.61 0.08
CA MET A 362 -12.88 14.67 0.63
C MET A 362 -12.45 16.04 0.10
N LEU A 363 -11.16 16.35 0.11
CA LEU A 363 -10.62 17.60 -0.43
C LEU A 363 -10.94 17.77 -1.92
N LYS A 364 -10.72 16.71 -2.73
CA LYS A 364 -10.95 16.78 -4.18
C LYS A 364 -12.43 16.85 -4.57
N ILE A 365 -13.28 16.08 -3.88
CA ILE A 365 -14.67 15.88 -4.27
C ILE A 365 -15.58 16.94 -3.61
N LYS A 366 -15.37 17.22 -2.33
CA LYS A 366 -16.30 18.05 -1.55
C LYS A 366 -15.82 19.47 -1.30
N CYS A 367 -14.51 19.69 -1.11
CA CYS A 367 -13.98 20.99 -0.68
C CYS A 367 -13.33 21.79 -1.82
N ALA A 368 -12.93 21.15 -2.92
CA ALA A 368 -12.08 21.79 -3.94
C ALA A 368 -12.69 23.04 -4.57
N ALA A 369 -14.00 23.06 -4.80
CA ALA A 369 -14.69 24.19 -5.42
C ALA A 369 -14.72 25.42 -4.51
N GLU A 370 -15.06 25.23 -3.25
CA GLU A 370 -15.18 26.30 -2.25
C GLU A 370 -13.82 26.89 -1.89
N LEU A 371 -12.80 26.05 -1.70
CA LEU A 371 -11.44 26.47 -1.40
C LEU A 371 -10.68 27.03 -2.62
N GLY A 372 -11.23 26.86 -3.84
CA GLY A 372 -10.48 27.16 -5.06
C GLY A 372 -9.20 26.35 -5.19
N LEU A 373 -9.26 25.09 -4.75
CA LEU A 373 -8.15 24.16 -4.69
C LEU A 373 -7.79 23.63 -6.08
N ARG A 374 -6.48 23.60 -6.41
CA ARG A 374 -5.98 23.13 -7.71
C ARG A 374 -4.69 22.36 -7.53
N GLY A 375 -4.48 21.36 -8.41
CA GLY A 375 -3.22 20.64 -8.50
C GLY A 375 -2.86 19.95 -7.19
N LEU A 376 -3.83 19.31 -6.53
CA LEU A 376 -3.56 18.53 -5.33
C LEU A 376 -2.70 17.32 -5.70
N ASP A 377 -1.48 17.32 -5.17
CA ASP A 377 -0.43 16.33 -5.37
C ASP A 377 -0.11 15.63 -4.04
N PRO A 378 -0.54 14.38 -3.84
CA PRO A 378 -0.32 13.66 -2.61
C PRO A 378 0.99 12.87 -2.63
N SER A 379 1.85 13.07 -1.64
CA SER A 379 2.95 12.16 -1.28
C SER A 379 2.49 11.23 -0.16
N ARG A 380 1.72 10.20 -0.53
CA ARG A 380 1.02 9.30 0.40
C ARG A 380 1.97 8.48 1.28
N PRO A 381 1.70 8.34 2.57
CA PRO A 381 0.70 9.03 3.37
C PRO A 381 1.27 10.23 4.14
N TYR A 382 2.33 10.88 3.65
CA TYR A 382 3.12 11.84 4.44
C TYR A 382 2.59 13.27 4.38
N PHE A 383 2.30 13.78 3.18
CA PHE A 383 1.82 15.15 2.97
C PHE A 383 1.09 15.30 1.63
N MET A 384 0.37 16.40 1.49
CA MET A 384 -0.24 16.83 0.22
C MET A 384 0.23 18.23 -0.11
N GLN A 385 0.56 18.50 -1.37
CA GLN A 385 0.83 19.85 -1.88
C GLN A 385 -0.29 20.27 -2.82
N PHE A 386 -0.69 21.53 -2.76
CA PHE A 386 -1.74 22.06 -3.61
C PHE A 386 -1.66 23.59 -3.69
N LYS A 387 -2.37 24.14 -4.68
CA LYS A 387 -2.66 25.57 -4.77
C LYS A 387 -4.05 25.82 -4.25
N MET A 388 -4.22 26.88 -3.45
CA MET A 388 -5.48 27.26 -2.85
C MET A 388 -5.66 28.76 -2.90
N LYS A 389 -6.89 29.23 -3.17
CA LYS A 389 -7.24 30.65 -3.15
C LYS A 389 -7.73 31.12 -1.79
N ALA A 390 -8.36 30.21 -1.04
CA ALA A 390 -8.79 30.49 0.33
C ALA A 390 -7.59 30.69 1.26
N ASP A 391 -7.81 31.39 2.35
CA ASP A 391 -6.85 31.49 3.46
C ASP A 391 -6.91 30.27 4.38
N GLU A 392 -6.02 30.26 5.37
CA GLU A 392 -5.89 29.15 6.32
C GLU A 392 -7.15 28.98 7.18
N GLU A 393 -7.77 30.07 7.64
CA GLU A 393 -8.99 30.03 8.46
C GLU A 393 -10.15 29.40 7.69
N THR A 394 -10.42 29.88 6.48
CA THR A 394 -11.43 29.33 5.58
C THR A 394 -11.17 27.84 5.28
N PHE A 395 -9.91 27.44 5.11
CA PHE A 395 -9.57 26.04 4.87
C PHE A 395 -10.06 25.15 6.03
N PHE A 396 -9.74 25.51 7.26
CA PHE A 396 -10.14 24.71 8.42
C PHE A 396 -11.65 24.76 8.67
N GLU A 397 -12.31 25.90 8.45
CA GLU A 397 -13.76 26.01 8.56
C GLU A 397 -14.49 25.09 7.57
N VAL A 398 -14.10 25.11 6.29
CA VAL A 398 -14.70 24.27 5.24
C VAL A 398 -14.49 22.80 5.55
N LEU A 399 -13.27 22.40 5.92
CA LEU A 399 -12.98 21.00 6.25
C LEU A 399 -13.78 20.52 7.47
N ALA A 400 -13.85 21.34 8.53
CA ALA A 400 -14.60 21.01 9.72
C ALA A 400 -16.10 20.87 9.42
N ALA A 401 -16.64 21.81 8.65
CA ALA A 401 -18.05 21.76 8.23
C ALA A 401 -18.38 20.49 7.40
N GLU A 402 -17.47 20.07 6.50
CA GLU A 402 -17.67 18.84 5.74
C GLU A 402 -17.49 17.58 6.63
N ALA A 403 -16.54 17.58 7.55
CA ALA A 403 -16.33 16.46 8.47
C ALA A 403 -17.49 16.23 9.45
N GLU A 404 -18.22 17.29 9.82
CA GLU A 404 -19.41 17.18 10.68
C GLU A 404 -20.63 16.61 9.98
N LYS A 405 -20.71 16.70 8.65
CA LYS A 405 -21.83 16.16 7.90
C LYS A 405 -21.86 14.63 7.97
N ASP A 406 -23.07 14.13 8.13
CA ASP A 406 -23.34 12.71 7.89
C ASP A 406 -23.59 12.53 6.40
N PHE A 407 -22.62 11.96 5.69
CA PHE A 407 -22.69 11.67 4.25
C PHE A 407 -22.45 10.18 4.00
N ASP A 408 -23.03 9.71 2.90
CA ASP A 408 -22.82 8.32 2.47
C ASP A 408 -21.35 8.14 2.06
N PRO A 409 -20.60 7.18 2.64
CA PRO A 409 -19.23 6.86 2.25
C PRO A 409 -19.00 6.72 0.75
N ILE A 410 -20.00 6.26 -0.01
CA ILE A 410 -19.96 6.11 -1.46
C ILE A 410 -19.73 7.44 -2.19
N GLU A 411 -20.05 8.57 -1.58
CA GLU A 411 -19.82 9.90 -2.14
C GLU A 411 -18.33 10.24 -2.30
N LEU A 412 -17.43 9.50 -1.58
CA LEU A 412 -15.98 9.61 -1.74
C LEU A 412 -15.42 8.67 -2.81
N VAL A 413 -16.26 7.92 -3.52
CA VAL A 413 -15.88 7.12 -4.69
C VAL A 413 -16.25 7.87 -5.95
N TYR A 414 -15.27 8.11 -6.84
CA TYR A 414 -15.52 8.86 -8.06
C TYR A 414 -16.63 8.22 -8.91
N PRO A 415 -17.45 9.04 -9.61
CA PRO A 415 -18.44 8.50 -10.55
C PRO A 415 -17.78 7.61 -11.61
N GLY A 416 -18.30 6.37 -11.75
CA GLY A 416 -17.76 5.39 -12.71
C GLY A 416 -16.47 4.67 -12.27
N GLU A 417 -15.89 5.01 -11.13
CA GLU A 417 -14.75 4.29 -10.57
C GLU A 417 -15.22 2.96 -9.98
N VAL A 418 -14.53 1.87 -10.33
CA VAL A 418 -14.67 0.57 -9.69
C VAL A 418 -13.27 0.23 -9.12
N PRO A 419 -13.03 0.50 -7.84
CA PRO A 419 -11.72 0.35 -7.23
C PRO A 419 -11.44 -1.13 -6.89
N TYR A 420 -10.87 -1.89 -7.82
CA TYR A 420 -10.40 -3.24 -7.57
C TYR A 420 -9.16 -3.19 -6.69
N PHE A 421 -9.23 -3.77 -5.50
CA PHE A 421 -8.16 -3.75 -4.51
C PHE A 421 -7.83 -5.12 -3.92
N ASP A 422 -8.71 -6.10 -4.12
CA ASP A 422 -8.53 -7.48 -3.68
C ASP A 422 -8.59 -8.47 -4.85
N ARG A 423 -8.00 -9.65 -4.66
CA ARG A 423 -7.73 -10.64 -5.70
C ARG A 423 -8.92 -11.05 -6.56
N TYR A 424 -10.11 -11.20 -5.97
CA TYR A 424 -11.30 -11.67 -6.65
C TYR A 424 -12.36 -10.59 -6.88
N ASP A 425 -11.99 -9.33 -6.76
CA ASP A 425 -12.92 -8.21 -6.96
C ASP A 425 -13.52 -8.19 -8.38
N GLU A 426 -12.80 -8.69 -9.38
CA GLU A 426 -13.30 -8.81 -10.74
C GLU A 426 -14.55 -9.73 -10.86
N PHE A 427 -14.78 -10.62 -9.89
CA PHE A 427 -15.94 -11.53 -9.83
C PHE A 427 -17.01 -11.03 -8.86
N VAL A 428 -16.80 -9.90 -8.23
CA VAL A 428 -17.74 -9.24 -7.33
C VAL A 428 -18.50 -8.16 -8.11
N PRO A 429 -19.84 -8.01 -7.91
CA PRO A 429 -20.58 -6.95 -8.57
C PRO A 429 -20.01 -5.56 -8.24
N GLU A 430 -19.93 -4.67 -9.24
CA GLU A 430 -19.35 -3.33 -9.11
C GLU A 430 -19.91 -2.53 -7.93
N GLU A 431 -21.21 -2.66 -7.64
CA GLU A 431 -21.86 -1.99 -6.51
C GLU A 431 -21.27 -2.45 -5.16
N LEU A 432 -20.94 -3.75 -5.01
CA LEU A 432 -20.33 -4.27 -3.79
C LEU A 432 -18.85 -3.93 -3.72
N VAL A 433 -18.13 -3.92 -4.84
CA VAL A 433 -16.72 -3.46 -4.87
C VAL A 433 -16.63 -2.00 -4.42
N ARG A 434 -17.49 -1.14 -4.96
CA ARG A 434 -17.56 0.29 -4.57
C ARG A 434 -17.93 0.46 -3.11
N LYS A 435 -18.91 -0.28 -2.61
CA LYS A 435 -19.32 -0.29 -1.20
C LYS A 435 -18.17 -0.78 -0.30
N GLY A 436 -17.53 -1.88 -0.67
CA GLY A 436 -16.39 -2.45 0.07
C GLY A 436 -15.23 -1.47 0.19
N PHE A 437 -14.96 -0.71 -0.87
CA PHE A 437 -13.96 0.34 -0.83
C PHE A 437 -14.38 1.53 0.05
N ALA A 438 -15.58 2.04 -0.13
CA ALA A 438 -16.08 3.21 0.59
C ALA A 438 -16.22 3.00 2.10
N GLU A 439 -16.78 1.85 2.51
CA GLU A 439 -17.10 1.55 3.91
C GLU A 439 -16.08 0.63 4.59
N GLY A 440 -15.24 -0.06 3.82
CA GLY A 440 -14.31 -1.07 4.33
C GLY A 440 -12.83 -0.70 4.17
N VAL A 441 -12.46 0.13 3.18
CA VAL A 441 -11.08 0.54 2.94
C VAL A 441 -10.83 1.96 3.39
N LEU A 442 -11.70 2.92 3.05
CA LEU A 442 -11.54 4.31 3.48
C LEU A 442 -11.79 4.42 5.00
N ASP A 443 -10.80 4.89 5.74
CA ASP A 443 -10.97 5.23 7.16
C ASP A 443 -11.53 6.65 7.29
N ILE A 444 -12.84 6.77 7.07
CA ILE A 444 -13.56 8.06 7.11
C ILE A 444 -13.65 8.57 8.54
N GLU A 445 -13.84 7.69 9.52
CA GLU A 445 -13.94 8.08 10.91
C GLU A 445 -12.61 8.65 11.44
N GLY A 446 -11.50 7.97 11.20
CA GLY A 446 -10.17 8.47 11.56
C GLY A 446 -9.84 9.80 10.85
N MET A 447 -10.23 9.95 9.60
CA MET A 447 -10.12 11.20 8.86
C MET A 447 -10.94 12.32 9.52
N LYS A 448 -12.24 12.09 9.81
CA LYS A 448 -13.12 13.08 10.46
C LYS A 448 -12.58 13.51 11.81
N GLN A 449 -12.19 12.57 12.67
CA GLN A 449 -11.60 12.86 13.97
C GLN A 449 -10.35 13.74 13.86
N ARG A 450 -9.48 13.46 12.90
CA ARG A 450 -8.28 14.27 12.65
C ARG A 450 -8.62 15.68 12.20
N VAL A 451 -9.50 15.84 11.23
CA VAL A 451 -9.94 17.15 10.74
C VAL A 451 -10.58 17.98 11.85
N LEU A 452 -11.45 17.39 12.65
CA LEU A 452 -12.09 18.09 13.77
C LEU A 452 -11.09 18.49 14.86
N SER A 453 -10.01 17.73 15.04
CA SER A 453 -8.94 18.10 15.98
C SER A 453 -8.15 19.35 15.58
N TRP A 454 -8.29 19.84 14.35
CA TRP A 454 -7.63 21.03 13.86
C TRP A 454 -8.39 22.33 14.18
N ARG A 455 -9.61 22.27 14.72
CA ARG A 455 -10.41 23.47 15.06
C ARG A 455 -9.68 24.45 15.97
N ASP A 456 -8.83 23.95 16.87
CA ASP A 456 -8.05 24.78 17.78
C ASP A 456 -6.88 25.50 17.09
N HIS A 457 -6.69 25.25 15.79
CA HIS A 457 -5.69 25.90 14.94
C HIS A 457 -6.27 26.96 13.99
N ALA A 458 -7.63 27.06 13.92
CA ALA A 458 -8.37 28.06 13.12
C ALA A 458 -8.45 29.44 13.82
#